data_5e6d1593136bb66031232006c9db135a
#
_entry.id   5e6d1593136bb66031232006c9db135a
#
_cell.length_a   1.000
_cell.length_b   1.000
_cell.length_c   1.000
_cell.angle_alpha   90.00
_cell.angle_beta   90.00
_cell.angle_gamma   90.00
#
_symmetry.space_group_name_H-M   'P 1'
#
loop_
_entity.id
_entity.type
_entity.pdbx_description
1 polymer ?
#
loop_
_entity_poly.entity_id
_entity_poly.type
_entity_poly.pdbx_seq_one_letter_code
_entity_poly.pdbx_strand_id
1 'polypeptide(L)'
;MAMTLCAECAKPVSTTAMMCPHCGAPAEIALGGTKKGEPMPELLESAVRATSMWPEGEVTAEQWAAVEQVKLDEVEILDWDELFRGLDRLPRLKMLGLSQTGFNTLNSLQGLQGLRYLYLEKNGITELMPLAALPELKQVWLYGNPIAPEEVTRLEAALPQCSVFF
;
A
#
# COMPACT_ATOMS: atom_id res chain seq x y z
N MET A 1 31.36 -8.70 11.28
CA MET A 1 30.30 -9.19 10.38
C MET A 1 29.02 -8.48 10.78
N ALA A 2 28.32 -7.86 9.85
CA ALA A 2 27.07 -7.21 10.14
C ALA A 2 25.94 -8.26 10.29
N MET A 3 25.05 -8.08 11.25
CA MET A 3 23.90 -8.93 11.51
C MET A 3 22.63 -8.11 11.28
N THR A 4 21.61 -8.75 10.72
CA THR A 4 20.25 -8.19 10.59
C THR A 4 19.24 -9.21 11.07
N LEU A 5 17.97 -8.85 11.13
CA LEU A 5 16.89 -9.79 11.42
C LEU A 5 16.37 -10.39 10.12
N CYS A 6 16.15 -11.70 10.13
CA CYS A 6 15.53 -12.40 9.00
C CYS A 6 14.08 -11.92 8.82
N ALA A 7 13.69 -11.55 7.61
CA ALA A 7 12.35 -11.08 7.30
C ALA A 7 11.26 -12.15 7.48
N GLU A 8 11.63 -13.46 7.41
CA GLU A 8 10.66 -14.56 7.58
C GLU A 8 10.48 -14.99 9.03
N CYS A 9 11.55 -15.10 9.83
CA CYS A 9 11.47 -15.68 11.17
C CYS A 9 11.91 -14.72 12.29
N ALA A 10 12.28 -13.50 11.97
CA ALA A 10 12.75 -12.43 12.86
C ALA A 10 13.97 -12.82 13.74
N LYS A 11 14.69 -13.89 13.39
CA LYS A 11 15.92 -14.27 14.08
C LYS A 11 17.16 -13.65 13.43
N PRO A 12 18.24 -13.42 14.19
CA PRO A 12 19.44 -12.78 13.64
C PRO A 12 20.08 -13.63 12.54
N VAL A 13 20.42 -12.98 11.42
CA VAL A 13 21.09 -13.59 10.27
C VAL A 13 22.22 -12.69 9.80
N SER A 14 23.35 -13.29 9.37
CA SER A 14 24.45 -12.52 8.79
C SER A 14 24.04 -11.91 7.46
N THR A 15 24.42 -10.66 7.21
CA THR A 15 24.18 -9.96 5.91
C THR A 15 24.92 -10.63 4.74
N THR A 16 25.85 -11.54 5.02
CA THR A 16 26.59 -12.33 4.00
C THR A 16 26.16 -13.78 3.94
N ALA A 17 25.13 -14.18 4.71
CA ALA A 17 24.62 -15.55 4.69
C ALA A 17 23.89 -15.85 3.39
N MET A 18 24.11 -17.01 2.80
CA MET A 18 23.40 -17.45 1.59
C MET A 18 21.97 -17.94 1.88
N MET A 19 21.67 -18.24 3.14
CA MET A 19 20.35 -18.62 3.64
C MET A 19 20.25 -18.34 5.13
N CYS A 20 19.03 -18.19 5.63
CA CYS A 20 18.80 -18.09 7.07
C CYS A 20 19.05 -19.45 7.76
N PRO A 21 19.95 -19.51 8.76
CA PRO A 21 20.24 -20.78 9.46
C PRO A 21 19.08 -21.28 10.35
N HIS A 22 18.07 -20.46 10.58
CA HIS A 22 16.96 -20.77 11.48
C HIS A 22 15.70 -21.26 10.77
N CYS A 23 15.40 -20.72 9.57
CA CYS A 23 14.20 -21.11 8.82
C CYS A 23 14.49 -21.60 7.40
N GLY A 24 15.74 -21.56 6.96
CA GLY A 24 16.14 -22.00 5.61
C GLY A 24 15.80 -21.01 4.50
N ALA A 25 15.24 -19.82 4.81
CA ALA A 25 14.93 -18.83 3.80
C ALA A 25 16.19 -18.39 3.04
N PRO A 26 16.16 -18.32 1.69
CA PRO A 26 17.29 -17.83 0.88
C PRO A 26 17.70 -16.42 1.30
N ALA A 27 18.97 -16.06 1.07
CA ALA A 27 19.52 -14.75 1.44
C ALA A 27 18.66 -13.57 0.93
N GLU A 28 18.15 -13.69 -0.28
CA GLU A 28 17.30 -12.68 -0.91
C GLU A 28 16.04 -12.38 -0.08
N ILE A 29 15.43 -13.39 0.53
CA ILE A 29 14.25 -13.28 1.39
C ILE A 29 14.66 -12.92 2.83
N ALA A 30 15.64 -13.63 3.37
CA ALA A 30 16.07 -13.49 4.76
C ALA A 30 16.61 -12.07 5.07
N LEU A 31 17.20 -11.39 4.09
CA LEU A 31 17.79 -10.05 4.21
C LEU A 31 16.82 -8.91 3.83
N GLY A 32 15.52 -9.21 3.72
CA GLY A 32 14.50 -8.21 3.38
C GLY A 32 14.32 -8.00 1.89
N GLY A 33 14.89 -8.87 1.06
CA GLY A 33 14.54 -8.96 -0.35
C GLY A 33 13.11 -9.49 -0.50
N THR A 34 12.30 -8.83 -1.29
CA THR A 34 10.96 -9.33 -1.66
C THR A 34 11.09 -10.73 -2.24
N LYS A 35 10.16 -11.63 -1.95
CA LYS A 35 10.07 -12.97 -2.58
C LYS A 35 10.19 -12.79 -4.08
N LYS A 36 11.36 -13.14 -4.63
CA LYS A 36 11.58 -13.12 -6.07
C LYS A 36 10.72 -14.23 -6.66
N GLY A 37 9.63 -13.88 -7.30
CA GLY A 37 8.81 -14.84 -8.03
C GLY A 37 7.30 -14.81 -7.78
N GLU A 38 6.78 -14.10 -6.78
CA GLU A 38 5.34 -13.91 -6.71
C GLU A 38 4.93 -12.82 -7.72
N PRO A 39 4.09 -13.12 -8.72
CA PRO A 39 3.66 -12.10 -9.68
C PRO A 39 2.92 -10.97 -8.95
N MET A 40 2.93 -9.78 -9.50
CA MET A 40 2.03 -8.73 -9.00
C MET A 40 0.59 -9.13 -9.30
N PRO A 41 -0.37 -8.78 -8.43
CA PRO A 41 -1.78 -8.98 -8.72
C PRO A 41 -2.14 -8.44 -10.09
N GLU A 42 -2.83 -9.23 -10.91
CA GLU A 42 -3.18 -8.86 -12.30
C GLU A 42 -3.91 -7.52 -12.37
N LEU A 43 -4.82 -7.30 -11.43
CA LEU A 43 -5.56 -6.05 -11.30
C LEU A 43 -4.62 -4.86 -11.06
N LEU A 44 -3.66 -5.01 -10.15
CA LEU A 44 -2.71 -3.96 -9.82
C LEU A 44 -1.76 -3.69 -11.00
N GLU A 45 -1.28 -4.73 -11.66
CA GLU A 45 -0.45 -4.60 -12.85
C GLU A 45 -1.17 -3.87 -13.98
N SER A 46 -2.43 -4.23 -14.25
CA SER A 46 -3.28 -3.57 -15.25
C SER A 46 -3.47 -2.08 -14.93
N ALA A 47 -3.78 -1.74 -13.67
CA ALA A 47 -3.97 -0.36 -13.23
C ALA A 47 -2.68 0.48 -13.35
N VAL A 48 -1.54 -0.09 -12.97
CA VAL A 48 -0.24 0.60 -13.08
C VAL A 48 0.16 0.79 -14.53
N ARG A 49 -0.03 -0.21 -15.40
CA ARG A 49 0.24 -0.08 -16.84
C ARG A 49 -0.60 1.01 -17.48
N ALA A 50 -1.89 1.07 -17.15
CA ALA A 50 -2.80 2.10 -17.66
C ALA A 50 -2.37 3.52 -17.23
N THR A 51 -1.91 3.66 -15.99
CA THR A 51 -1.48 4.96 -15.43
C THR A 51 -0.10 5.39 -15.93
N SER A 52 0.83 4.44 -16.06
CA SER A 52 2.24 4.70 -16.39
C SER A 52 2.54 4.61 -17.89
N MET A 53 1.56 4.23 -18.73
CA MET A 53 1.71 3.99 -20.18
C MET A 53 2.86 3.02 -20.50
N TRP A 54 3.07 1.99 -19.68
CA TRP A 54 4.12 1.02 -19.92
C TRP A 54 3.74 0.09 -21.07
N PRO A 55 4.70 -0.25 -21.94
CA PRO A 55 4.48 -1.20 -23.03
C PRO A 55 4.19 -2.61 -22.51
N GLU A 56 3.68 -3.47 -23.37
CA GLU A 56 3.55 -4.90 -23.09
C GLU A 56 4.94 -5.52 -22.84
N GLY A 57 5.00 -6.50 -21.94
CA GLY A 57 6.23 -7.20 -21.55
C GLY A 57 6.39 -7.33 -20.05
N GLU A 58 7.46 -7.97 -19.58
CA GLU A 58 7.77 -8.08 -18.15
C GLU A 58 8.09 -6.71 -17.57
N VAL A 59 7.48 -6.40 -16.41
CA VAL A 59 7.77 -5.20 -15.64
C VAL A 59 8.94 -5.51 -14.70
N THR A 60 9.99 -4.72 -14.79
CA THR A 60 11.18 -4.92 -13.94
C THR A 60 10.92 -4.50 -12.49
N ALA A 61 11.75 -5.01 -11.57
CA ALA A 61 11.67 -4.63 -10.16
C ALA A 61 11.90 -3.12 -9.95
N GLU A 62 12.79 -2.50 -10.76
CA GLU A 62 13.03 -1.06 -10.73
C GLU A 62 11.82 -0.26 -11.16
N GLN A 63 11.09 -0.74 -12.18
CA GLN A 63 9.84 -0.11 -12.64
C GLN A 63 8.78 -0.16 -11.52
N TRP A 64 8.59 -1.34 -10.89
CA TRP A 64 7.69 -1.45 -9.75
C TRP A 64 8.08 -0.53 -8.60
N ALA A 65 9.37 -0.47 -8.26
CA ALA A 65 9.87 0.41 -7.21
C ALA A 65 9.73 1.90 -7.53
N ALA A 66 9.54 2.27 -8.79
CA ALA A 66 9.35 3.65 -9.23
C ALA A 66 7.87 4.08 -9.26
N VAL A 67 6.91 3.16 -9.03
CA VAL A 67 5.47 3.47 -9.06
C VAL A 67 5.13 4.43 -7.92
N GLU A 68 4.58 5.59 -8.27
CA GLU A 68 4.14 6.60 -7.32
C GLU A 68 2.61 6.74 -7.25
N GLN A 69 1.90 6.21 -8.23
CA GLN A 69 0.45 6.39 -8.37
C GLN A 69 -0.22 5.09 -8.80
N VAL A 70 -1.32 4.76 -8.15
CA VAL A 70 -2.21 3.65 -8.53
C VAL A 70 -3.64 4.18 -8.53
N LYS A 71 -4.38 3.92 -9.60
CA LYS A 71 -5.80 4.26 -9.72
C LYS A 71 -6.60 3.01 -10.02
N LEU A 72 -7.51 2.69 -9.12
CA LEU A 72 -8.43 1.56 -9.18
C LEU A 72 -9.87 2.05 -9.03
N ASP A 73 -10.12 3.32 -9.41
CA ASP A 73 -11.45 3.92 -9.29
C ASP A 73 -12.46 3.18 -10.18
N GLU A 74 -13.66 2.92 -9.65
CA GLU A 74 -14.76 2.23 -10.34
C GLU A 74 -14.46 0.78 -10.75
N VAL A 75 -13.46 0.16 -10.13
CA VAL A 75 -13.07 -1.24 -10.38
C VAL A 75 -13.64 -2.14 -9.29
N GLU A 76 -14.24 -3.26 -9.69
CA GLU A 76 -14.67 -4.29 -8.75
C GLU A 76 -13.44 -5.08 -8.25
N ILE A 77 -13.19 -5.01 -6.95
CA ILE A 77 -12.05 -5.67 -6.31
C ILE A 77 -12.56 -6.89 -5.57
N LEU A 78 -12.21 -8.08 -6.07
CA LEU A 78 -12.67 -9.35 -5.53
C LEU A 78 -11.82 -9.85 -4.36
N ASP A 79 -10.53 -9.56 -4.36
CA ASP A 79 -9.59 -9.96 -3.31
C ASP A 79 -8.77 -8.75 -2.83
N TRP A 80 -9.22 -8.18 -1.73
CA TRP A 80 -8.56 -7.04 -1.09
C TRP A 80 -7.20 -7.41 -0.47
N ASP A 81 -7.07 -8.62 0.08
CA ASP A 81 -5.83 -9.07 0.71
C ASP A 81 -4.73 -9.26 -0.34
N GLU A 82 -5.09 -9.78 -1.51
CA GLU A 82 -4.16 -9.88 -2.63
C GLU A 82 -3.73 -8.49 -3.12
N LEU A 83 -4.67 -7.57 -3.28
CA LEU A 83 -4.39 -6.19 -3.71
C LEU A 83 -3.43 -5.51 -2.74
N PHE A 84 -3.71 -5.55 -1.43
CA PHE A 84 -2.86 -4.88 -0.43
C PHE A 84 -1.47 -5.49 -0.34
N ARG A 85 -1.33 -6.82 -0.46
CA ARG A 85 -0.01 -7.46 -0.58
C ARG A 85 0.78 -6.94 -1.78
N GLY A 86 0.10 -6.65 -2.87
CA GLY A 86 0.72 -6.03 -4.05
C GLY A 86 1.12 -4.57 -3.79
N LEU A 87 0.24 -3.77 -3.18
CA LEU A 87 0.50 -2.36 -2.86
C LEU A 87 1.66 -2.19 -1.88
N ASP A 88 1.81 -3.07 -0.89
CA ASP A 88 2.94 -3.06 0.07
C ASP A 88 4.31 -3.25 -0.62
N ARG A 89 4.32 -3.75 -1.85
CA ARG A 89 5.54 -3.92 -2.66
C ARG A 89 5.91 -2.66 -3.46
N LEU A 90 5.16 -1.56 -3.31
CA LEU A 90 5.37 -0.29 -4.00
C LEU A 90 5.94 0.77 -3.05
N PRO A 91 7.26 0.80 -2.81
CA PRO A 91 7.88 1.61 -1.75
C PRO A 91 7.77 3.12 -1.96
N ARG A 92 7.44 3.56 -3.18
CA ARG A 92 7.29 4.98 -3.52
C ARG A 92 5.85 5.41 -3.77
N LEU A 93 4.87 4.57 -3.41
CA LEU A 93 3.47 4.88 -3.61
C LEU A 93 3.07 6.12 -2.80
N LYS A 94 2.60 7.15 -3.49
CA LYS A 94 2.17 8.44 -2.93
C LYS A 94 0.69 8.73 -3.16
N MET A 95 0.11 8.18 -4.22
CA MET A 95 -1.28 8.39 -4.59
C MET A 95 -1.98 7.06 -4.80
N LEU A 96 -3.15 6.91 -4.17
CA LEU A 96 -4.02 5.75 -4.32
C LEU A 96 -5.46 6.19 -4.57
N GLY A 97 -6.04 5.76 -5.68
CA GLY A 97 -7.45 5.93 -6.02
C GLY A 97 -8.20 4.63 -5.83
N LEU A 98 -9.23 4.67 -5.00
CA LEU A 98 -10.16 3.57 -4.70
C LEU A 98 -11.61 4.06 -4.69
N SER A 99 -11.94 5.09 -5.45
CA SER A 99 -13.30 5.65 -5.49
C SER A 99 -14.27 4.66 -6.14
N GLN A 100 -15.47 4.50 -5.55
CA GLN A 100 -16.54 3.61 -6.05
C GLN A 100 -16.11 2.13 -6.19
N THR A 101 -15.30 1.64 -5.26
CA THR A 101 -14.84 0.24 -5.24
C THR A 101 -15.53 -0.62 -4.18
N GLY A 102 -16.38 0.00 -3.33
CA GLY A 102 -16.96 -0.66 -2.17
C GLY A 102 -15.99 -0.81 -0.98
N PHE A 103 -14.87 -0.10 -1.01
CA PHE A 103 -13.87 -0.13 0.05
C PHE A 103 -14.40 0.46 1.36
N ASN A 104 -14.26 -0.27 2.46
CA ASN A 104 -14.76 0.16 3.77
C ASN A 104 -13.80 -0.11 4.94
N THR A 105 -12.64 -0.73 4.68
CA THR A 105 -11.72 -1.20 5.73
C THR A 105 -10.40 -0.42 5.72
N LEU A 106 -10.40 0.80 6.28
CA LEU A 106 -9.24 1.69 6.28
C LEU A 106 -8.00 1.13 7.02
N ASN A 107 -8.19 0.15 7.91
CA ASN A 107 -7.07 -0.49 8.63
C ASN A 107 -6.04 -1.12 7.67
N SER A 108 -6.47 -1.60 6.51
CA SER A 108 -5.59 -2.20 5.50
C SER A 108 -4.61 -1.20 4.87
N LEU A 109 -4.86 0.11 5.01
CA LEU A 109 -3.99 1.16 4.49
C LEU A 109 -2.79 1.47 5.39
N GLN A 110 -2.76 0.98 6.63
CA GLN A 110 -1.75 1.34 7.63
C GLN A 110 -0.30 0.97 7.22
N GLY A 111 -0.13 -0.02 6.33
CA GLY A 111 1.17 -0.39 5.75
C GLY A 111 1.73 0.67 4.78
N LEU A 112 0.87 1.47 4.17
CA LEU A 112 1.21 2.39 3.08
C LEU A 112 1.66 3.76 3.62
N GLN A 113 2.70 3.79 4.45
CA GLN A 113 3.18 4.96 5.20
C GLN A 113 3.59 6.17 4.33
N GLY A 114 3.91 5.94 3.05
CA GLY A 114 4.29 7.00 2.10
C GLY A 114 3.13 7.69 1.40
N LEU A 115 1.87 7.29 1.67
CA LEU A 115 0.70 7.86 1.00
C LEU A 115 0.53 9.35 1.35
N ARG A 116 0.29 10.14 0.30
CA ARG A 116 0.04 11.59 0.38
C ARG A 116 -1.32 12.00 -0.13
N TYR A 117 -1.83 11.27 -1.10
CA TYR A 117 -3.10 11.56 -1.78
C TYR A 117 -3.96 10.30 -1.82
N LEU A 118 -5.17 10.39 -1.29
CA LEU A 118 -6.06 9.25 -1.16
C LEU A 118 -7.47 9.61 -1.63
N TYR A 119 -7.94 8.90 -2.65
CA TYR A 119 -9.27 9.10 -3.23
C TYR A 119 -10.16 7.93 -2.81
N LEU A 120 -11.20 8.22 -2.07
CA LEU A 120 -12.11 7.23 -1.45
C LEU A 120 -13.59 7.60 -1.63
N GLU A 121 -13.90 8.40 -2.65
CA GLU A 121 -15.26 8.86 -2.86
C GLU A 121 -16.22 7.70 -3.11
N LYS A 122 -17.47 7.87 -2.67
CA LYS A 122 -18.58 6.94 -2.90
C LYS A 122 -18.26 5.48 -2.50
N ASN A 123 -17.75 5.32 -1.31
CA ASN A 123 -17.54 4.02 -0.66
C ASN A 123 -18.45 3.89 0.58
N GLY A 124 -18.30 2.83 1.33
CA GLY A 124 -19.08 2.60 2.57
C GLY A 124 -18.31 2.96 3.85
N ILE A 125 -17.47 4.00 3.82
CA ILE A 125 -16.60 4.36 4.94
C ILE A 125 -17.39 5.14 5.99
N THR A 126 -17.25 4.74 7.25
CA THR A 126 -17.88 5.38 8.40
C THR A 126 -16.88 5.87 9.45
N GLU A 127 -15.73 5.19 9.58
CA GLU A 127 -14.70 5.48 10.58
C GLU A 127 -13.42 5.98 9.89
N LEU A 128 -12.88 7.11 10.34
CA LEU A 128 -11.71 7.74 9.72
C LEU A 128 -10.41 7.59 10.53
N MET A 129 -10.50 7.20 11.81
CA MET A 129 -9.33 7.16 12.69
C MET A 129 -8.17 6.27 12.20
N PRO A 130 -8.38 5.18 11.44
CA PRO A 130 -7.27 4.42 10.88
C PRO A 130 -6.36 5.24 9.96
N LEU A 131 -6.85 6.31 9.33
CA LEU A 131 -6.04 7.22 8.51
C LEU A 131 -5.01 8.02 9.33
N ALA A 132 -5.22 8.18 10.63
CA ALA A 132 -4.27 8.83 11.51
C ALA A 132 -2.91 8.09 11.61
N ALA A 133 -2.87 6.81 11.18
CA ALA A 133 -1.64 6.02 11.08
C ALA A 133 -0.79 6.36 9.83
N LEU A 134 -1.26 7.26 8.95
CA LEU A 134 -0.57 7.66 7.72
C LEU A 134 0.08 9.05 7.90
N PRO A 135 1.33 9.14 8.35
CA PRO A 135 1.96 10.41 8.76
C PRO A 135 2.23 11.37 7.60
N GLU A 136 2.37 10.84 6.37
CA GLU A 136 2.63 11.64 5.18
C GLU A 136 1.36 12.10 4.44
N LEU A 137 0.16 11.72 4.93
CA LEU A 137 -1.11 12.04 4.28
C LEU A 137 -1.35 13.55 4.25
N LYS A 138 -1.57 14.10 3.05
CA LYS A 138 -1.79 15.52 2.79
C LYS A 138 -3.20 15.85 2.39
N GLN A 139 -3.81 14.98 1.61
CA GLN A 139 -5.16 15.20 1.11
C GLN A 139 -5.92 13.87 1.03
N VAL A 140 -7.17 13.89 1.47
CA VAL A 140 -8.10 12.75 1.34
C VAL A 140 -9.45 13.22 0.83
N TRP A 141 -9.98 12.55 -0.19
CA TRP A 141 -11.30 12.81 -0.77
C TRP A 141 -12.28 11.72 -0.34
N LEU A 142 -13.36 12.12 0.32
CA LEU A 142 -14.31 11.23 0.99
C LEU A 142 -15.77 11.46 0.58
N TYR A 143 -16.02 12.28 -0.44
CA TYR A 143 -17.36 12.60 -0.89
C TYR A 143 -18.24 11.36 -1.10
N GLY A 144 -19.48 11.42 -0.62
CA GLY A 144 -20.44 10.35 -0.81
C GLY A 144 -20.24 9.11 0.07
N ASN A 145 -19.47 9.24 1.16
CA ASN A 145 -19.40 8.24 2.22
C ASN A 145 -20.33 8.62 3.38
N PRO A 146 -20.91 7.63 4.11
CA PRO A 146 -21.76 7.90 5.27
C PRO A 146 -20.95 8.23 6.54
N ILE A 147 -20.18 9.33 6.50
CA ILE A 147 -19.26 9.73 7.57
C ILE A 147 -19.95 10.72 8.50
N ALA A 148 -19.86 10.50 9.80
CA ALA A 148 -20.32 11.45 10.80
C ALA A 148 -19.37 12.67 10.90
N PRO A 149 -19.86 13.91 11.03
CA PRO A 149 -19.02 15.11 11.12
C PRO A 149 -17.99 15.06 12.26
N GLU A 150 -18.29 14.32 13.33
CA GLU A 150 -17.41 14.11 14.47
C GLU A 150 -16.15 13.32 14.08
N GLU A 151 -16.27 12.36 13.16
CA GLU A 151 -15.14 11.59 12.64
C GLU A 151 -14.18 12.45 11.83
N VAL A 152 -14.73 13.38 11.03
CA VAL A 152 -13.91 14.35 10.28
C VAL A 152 -13.14 15.26 11.24
N THR A 153 -13.82 15.82 12.24
CA THR A 153 -13.19 16.67 13.27
C THR A 153 -12.09 15.93 14.03
N ARG A 154 -12.28 14.64 14.33
CA ARG A 154 -11.27 13.80 15.00
C ARG A 154 -10.05 13.59 14.09
N LEU A 155 -10.28 13.32 12.81
CA LEU A 155 -9.19 13.11 11.85
C LEU A 155 -8.39 14.41 11.65
N GLU A 156 -9.05 15.54 11.48
CA GLU A 156 -8.39 16.85 11.34
C GLU A 156 -7.54 17.21 12.58
N ALA A 157 -8.01 16.86 13.79
CA ALA A 157 -7.24 17.03 15.00
C ALA A 157 -6.02 16.10 15.08
N ALA A 158 -6.12 14.87 14.54
CA ALA A 158 -5.04 13.89 14.53
C ALA A 158 -4.01 14.17 13.42
N LEU A 159 -4.45 14.71 12.28
CA LEU A 159 -3.63 15.01 11.11
C LEU A 159 -3.81 16.49 10.67
N PRO A 160 -3.29 17.46 11.44
CA PRO A 160 -3.50 18.88 11.14
C PRO A 160 -2.89 19.35 9.81
N GLN A 161 -2.00 18.55 9.24
CA GLN A 161 -1.39 18.80 7.92
C GLN A 161 -2.20 18.21 6.76
N CYS A 162 -3.28 17.46 7.03
CA CYS A 162 -4.10 16.81 6.02
C CYS A 162 -5.36 17.62 5.73
N SER A 163 -5.62 17.89 4.46
CA SER A 163 -6.89 18.48 4.02
C SER A 163 -7.91 17.36 3.77
N VAL A 164 -9.04 17.42 4.45
CA VAL A 164 -10.13 16.46 4.32
C VAL A 164 -11.25 17.05 3.49
N PHE A 165 -11.61 16.39 2.40
CA PHE A 165 -12.71 16.76 1.51
C PHE A 165 -13.84 15.74 1.62
N PHE A 166 -15.03 16.13 2.10
CA PHE A 166 -16.15 15.22 2.39
C PHE A 166 -17.52 15.84 2.10
#